data_7b5e76699d5bbaa48aca5858e619377d
#
_entry.id   7b5e76699d5bbaa48aca5858e619377d
#
_cell.length_a   1.000
_cell.length_b   1.000
_cell.length_c   1.000
_cell.angle_alpha   90.00
_cell.angle_beta   90.00
_cell.angle_gamma   90.00
#
_symmetry.space_group_name_H-M   'P 1'
#
loop_
_entity.id
_entity.type
_entity.pdbx_description
1 polymer ?
#
loop_
_entity_poly.entity_id
_entity_poly.type
_entity_poly.pdbx_seq_one_letter_code
_entity_poly.pdbx_strand_id
1 'polypeptide(L)'
;MSDTESKPSGSYQRLKAFRHRHAKAEMAVFFGSGILFDIVTVSRIDDFATYLQLGLYLAALVSLMTLEERYRAGVAAPPRLLAKAWRFSEGVIHFLFGTLLSIFSLFYLKSTSGLAAILFMAFLYSLLVANELPRFRKRGPIVRFALLSLCMTSYGALLLPVMLGFMSKWLFVAAVVLSCGALGWLARALYRWTGNAKSIREQVLAPALAMQGLLVAAYFAGAIPPVPLSVQFIGIYHEVVPPGREAETGTVQAALVAGSPPAVRTYQLKHQRPWWKVWQHGDQDFEARPGDVVYCFARVFAPNGFRDAIYVHWWLQGQKGGWVDQGRAQLNISGGRGEGFRAYATKKNYQPGRWRVEIETEDGRDIGVIRFNLQNDPSSEERTFTVDRL
;
A
#
# COMPACT_ATOMS: atom_id res chain seq x y z
N MET A 1 -43.97 40.29 -29.45
CA MET A 1 -42.67 39.60 -29.55
C MET A 1 -42.77 38.34 -28.73
N SER A 2 -43.00 37.22 -29.41
CA SER A 2 -43.25 35.93 -28.81
C SER A 2 -41.88 35.21 -28.61
N ASP A 3 -41.51 34.98 -27.35
CA ASP A 3 -40.35 34.17 -26.99
C ASP A 3 -40.67 32.71 -27.35
N THR A 4 -40.05 32.22 -28.40
CA THR A 4 -40.04 30.79 -28.76
C THR A 4 -39.00 30.10 -27.89
N GLU A 5 -39.41 29.59 -26.72
CA GLU A 5 -38.64 28.57 -26.00
C GLU A 5 -38.53 27.32 -26.88
N SER A 6 -37.33 27.07 -27.38
CA SER A 6 -37.01 25.86 -28.12
C SER A 6 -37.09 24.66 -27.18
N LYS A 7 -38.12 23.80 -27.32
CA LYS A 7 -38.20 22.50 -26.63
C LYS A 7 -36.90 21.70 -26.89
N PRO A 8 -36.20 21.21 -25.85
CA PRO A 8 -35.01 20.40 -26.06
C PRO A 8 -35.32 19.16 -26.86
N SER A 9 -34.49 18.84 -27.83
CA SER A 9 -34.66 17.74 -28.78
C SER A 9 -34.88 16.40 -28.04
N GLY A 10 -35.72 15.51 -28.57
CA GLY A 10 -36.02 14.21 -27.94
C GLY A 10 -34.80 13.33 -27.66
N SER A 11 -33.70 13.56 -28.37
CA SER A 11 -32.40 12.94 -28.14
C SER A 11 -31.79 13.35 -26.82
N TYR A 12 -31.87 14.64 -26.45
CA TYR A 12 -31.35 15.17 -25.17
C TYR A 12 -32.13 14.60 -23.97
N GLN A 13 -33.46 14.49 -24.11
CA GLN A 13 -34.30 13.91 -23.05
C GLN A 13 -34.04 12.39 -22.89
N ARG A 14 -33.82 11.65 -23.98
CA ARG A 14 -33.44 10.24 -23.93
C ARG A 14 -32.06 10.04 -23.28
N LEU A 15 -31.09 10.88 -23.62
CA LEU A 15 -29.75 10.85 -23.02
C LEU A 15 -29.80 11.18 -21.52
N LYS A 16 -30.59 12.16 -21.10
CA LYS A 16 -30.80 12.53 -19.71
C LYS A 16 -31.47 11.40 -18.91
N ALA A 17 -32.48 10.76 -19.48
CA ALA A 17 -33.16 9.60 -18.87
C ALA A 17 -32.22 8.38 -18.77
N PHE A 18 -31.43 8.11 -19.81
CA PHE A 18 -30.41 7.05 -19.81
C PHE A 18 -29.35 7.29 -18.74
N ARG A 19 -28.78 8.50 -18.65
CA ARG A 19 -27.80 8.88 -17.61
C ARG A 19 -28.40 8.78 -16.20
N HIS A 20 -29.63 9.18 -16.01
CA HIS A 20 -30.30 9.06 -14.71
C HIS A 20 -30.52 7.60 -14.30
N ARG A 21 -30.83 6.72 -15.27
CA ARG A 21 -31.03 5.27 -15.06
C ARG A 21 -29.70 4.56 -14.75
N HIS A 22 -28.60 5.02 -15.35
CA HIS A 22 -27.28 4.41 -15.21
C HIS A 22 -26.28 5.26 -14.42
N ALA A 23 -26.75 6.29 -13.71
CA ALA A 23 -25.89 7.21 -12.96
C ALA A 23 -24.96 6.50 -11.95
N LYS A 24 -25.39 5.37 -11.37
CA LYS A 24 -24.54 4.56 -10.47
C LYS A 24 -23.44 3.81 -11.24
N ALA A 25 -23.76 3.30 -12.43
CA ALA A 25 -22.77 2.62 -13.28
C ALA A 25 -21.78 3.62 -13.88
N GLU A 26 -22.27 4.78 -14.34
CA GLU A 26 -21.42 5.89 -14.82
C GLU A 26 -20.44 6.32 -13.73
N MET A 27 -20.92 6.52 -12.50
CA MET A 27 -20.08 6.87 -11.35
C MET A 27 -19.03 5.77 -11.04
N ALA A 28 -19.42 4.50 -11.07
CA ALA A 28 -18.49 3.39 -10.84
C ALA A 28 -17.40 3.28 -11.93
N VAL A 29 -17.77 3.55 -13.19
CA VAL A 29 -16.80 3.55 -14.31
C VAL A 29 -15.83 4.72 -14.20
N PHE A 30 -16.30 5.94 -13.93
CA PHE A 30 -15.43 7.10 -13.74
C PHE A 30 -14.50 6.92 -12.52
N PHE A 31 -15.04 6.38 -11.44
CA PHE A 31 -14.27 6.08 -10.24
C PHE A 31 -13.21 5.00 -10.50
N GLY A 32 -13.59 3.89 -11.13
CA GLY A 32 -12.67 2.81 -11.50
C GLY A 32 -11.59 3.26 -12.47
N SER A 33 -11.92 4.11 -13.45
CA SER A 33 -10.95 4.67 -14.38
C SER A 33 -9.98 5.64 -13.69
N GLY A 34 -10.45 6.42 -12.71
CA GLY A 34 -9.60 7.29 -11.88
C GLY A 34 -8.58 6.48 -11.07
N ILE A 35 -9.02 5.44 -10.37
CA ILE A 35 -8.12 4.53 -9.64
C ILE A 35 -7.13 3.85 -10.60
N LEU A 36 -7.58 3.38 -11.75
CA LEU A 36 -6.70 2.74 -12.74
C LEU A 36 -5.66 3.74 -13.27
N PHE A 37 -6.06 4.98 -13.51
CA PHE A 37 -5.13 6.05 -13.88
C PHE A 37 -4.10 6.30 -12.77
N ASP A 38 -4.52 6.40 -11.51
CA ASP A 38 -3.63 6.56 -10.36
C ASP A 38 -2.65 5.38 -10.23
N ILE A 39 -3.11 4.14 -10.46
CA ILE A 39 -2.25 2.93 -10.44
C ILE A 39 -1.14 3.02 -11.49
N VAL A 40 -1.46 3.56 -12.68
CA VAL A 40 -0.51 3.67 -13.79
C VAL A 40 0.44 4.86 -13.62
N THR A 41 -0.05 5.98 -13.09
CA THR A 41 0.70 7.24 -12.99
C THR A 41 1.53 7.34 -11.72
N VAL A 42 1.02 6.86 -10.57
CA VAL A 42 1.76 6.84 -9.30
C VAL A 42 2.67 5.62 -9.25
N SER A 43 3.80 5.69 -9.96
CA SER A 43 4.68 4.55 -10.14
C SER A 43 5.61 4.27 -8.95
N ARG A 44 5.98 5.27 -8.14
CA ARG A 44 7.03 5.16 -7.12
C ARG A 44 6.58 5.67 -5.76
N ILE A 45 6.80 4.83 -4.72
CA ILE A 45 6.51 5.18 -3.32
C ILE A 45 7.61 6.08 -2.73
N ASP A 46 8.79 6.11 -3.33
CA ASP A 46 9.98 6.81 -2.84
C ASP A 46 10.17 8.21 -3.44
N ASP A 47 9.22 8.70 -4.24
CA ASP A 47 9.32 10.03 -4.86
C ASP A 47 8.97 11.13 -3.86
N PHE A 48 9.97 11.92 -3.47
CA PHE A 48 9.81 13.04 -2.56
C PHE A 48 8.80 14.10 -3.06
N ALA A 49 8.72 14.32 -4.37
CA ALA A 49 7.76 15.25 -4.96
C ALA A 49 6.32 14.82 -4.68
N THR A 50 6.04 13.50 -4.70
CA THR A 50 4.72 12.95 -4.33
C THR A 50 4.38 13.25 -2.88
N TYR A 51 5.31 13.09 -1.93
CA TYR A 51 5.05 13.44 -0.52
C TYR A 51 4.86 14.94 -0.30
N LEU A 52 5.62 15.78 -1.01
CA LEU A 52 5.41 17.23 -0.98
C LEU A 52 4.02 17.61 -1.49
N GLN A 53 3.59 17.02 -2.60
CA GLN A 53 2.26 17.21 -3.16
C GLN A 53 1.15 16.77 -2.20
N LEU A 54 1.28 15.60 -1.57
CA LEU A 54 0.33 15.12 -0.55
C LEU A 54 0.27 16.05 0.65
N GLY A 55 1.43 16.56 1.11
CA GLY A 55 1.51 17.55 2.18
C GLY A 55 0.80 18.85 1.82
N LEU A 56 0.96 19.34 0.59
CA LEU A 56 0.25 20.53 0.09
C LEU A 56 -1.28 20.29 0.01
N TYR A 57 -1.71 19.12 -0.46
CA TYR A 57 -3.13 18.77 -0.50
C TYR A 57 -3.72 18.71 0.92
N LEU A 58 -3.00 18.12 1.86
CA LEU A 58 -3.42 18.03 3.26
C LEU A 58 -3.48 19.43 3.90
N ALA A 59 -2.49 20.28 3.66
CA ALA A 59 -2.48 21.67 4.13
C ALA A 59 -3.63 22.50 3.53
N ALA A 60 -3.89 22.34 2.24
CA ALA A 60 -5.02 22.99 1.56
C ALA A 60 -6.36 22.50 2.15
N LEU A 61 -6.50 21.20 2.38
CA LEU A 61 -7.69 20.59 2.99
C LEU A 61 -7.96 21.16 4.38
N VAL A 62 -6.95 21.17 5.27
CA VAL A 62 -7.05 21.75 6.62
C VAL A 62 -7.42 23.22 6.57
N SER A 63 -6.80 24.00 5.67
CA SER A 63 -7.06 25.42 5.50
C SER A 63 -8.48 25.67 5.04
N LEU A 64 -8.97 24.94 4.02
CA LEU A 64 -10.33 25.07 3.52
C LEU A 64 -11.39 24.69 4.57
N MET A 65 -11.18 23.58 5.29
CA MET A 65 -12.10 23.17 6.38
C MET A 65 -12.12 24.20 7.50
N THR A 66 -10.97 24.73 7.87
CA THR A 66 -10.84 25.76 8.90
C THR A 66 -11.55 27.05 8.50
N LEU A 67 -11.38 27.50 7.26
CA LEU A 67 -12.06 28.68 6.72
C LEU A 67 -13.57 28.47 6.61
N GLU A 68 -14.01 27.28 6.20
CA GLU A 68 -15.45 26.95 6.12
C GLU A 68 -16.11 27.05 7.49
N GLU A 69 -15.51 26.48 8.53
CA GLU A 69 -16.05 26.58 9.89
C GLU A 69 -16.00 28.02 10.43
N ARG A 70 -14.97 28.78 10.09
CA ARG A 70 -14.87 30.20 10.46
C ARG A 70 -15.97 31.06 9.83
N TYR A 71 -16.30 30.78 8.55
CA TYR A 71 -17.38 31.47 7.85
C TYR A 71 -18.76 31.04 8.34
N ARG A 72 -18.95 29.76 8.67
CA ARG A 72 -20.18 29.24 9.28
C ARG A 72 -20.43 29.86 10.68
N ALA A 73 -19.35 30.10 11.42
CA ALA A 73 -19.43 30.75 12.74
C ALA A 73 -19.70 32.26 12.65
N GLY A 74 -19.76 32.84 11.46
CA GLY A 74 -20.00 34.27 11.27
C GLY A 74 -18.83 35.19 11.67
N VAL A 75 -17.66 34.63 11.96
CA VAL A 75 -16.45 35.38 12.37
C VAL A 75 -15.83 36.15 11.21
N ALA A 76 -15.97 35.64 10.00
CA ALA A 76 -15.49 36.27 8.78
C ALA A 76 -16.45 35.97 7.63
N ALA A 77 -16.30 36.72 6.53
CA ALA A 77 -16.96 36.44 5.26
C ALA A 77 -15.92 36.22 4.16
N PRO A 78 -16.22 35.41 3.12
CA PRO A 78 -15.30 35.26 2.01
C PRO A 78 -15.01 36.60 1.36
N PRO A 79 -13.74 36.89 0.99
CA PRO A 79 -13.40 38.09 0.23
C PRO A 79 -14.26 38.19 -1.03
N ARG A 80 -14.64 39.41 -1.41
CA ARG A 80 -15.53 39.65 -2.58
C ARG A 80 -15.05 38.98 -3.86
N LEU A 81 -13.73 38.91 -4.08
CA LEU A 81 -13.10 38.22 -5.23
C LEU A 81 -13.28 36.69 -5.18
N LEU A 82 -13.29 36.11 -3.99
CA LEU A 82 -13.42 34.66 -3.80
C LEU A 82 -14.85 34.23 -3.50
N ALA A 83 -15.80 35.13 -3.28
CA ALA A 83 -17.18 34.79 -2.90
C ALA A 83 -17.88 33.92 -3.96
N LYS A 84 -17.63 34.14 -5.25
CA LYS A 84 -18.16 33.30 -6.33
C LYS A 84 -17.50 31.91 -6.36
N ALA A 85 -16.19 31.83 -6.12
CA ALA A 85 -15.45 30.57 -6.09
C ALA A 85 -15.74 29.77 -4.81
N TRP A 86 -16.06 30.44 -3.70
CA TRP A 86 -16.33 29.81 -2.42
C TRP A 86 -17.50 28.81 -2.45
N ARG A 87 -18.50 29.05 -3.33
CA ARG A 87 -19.60 28.10 -3.54
C ARG A 87 -19.15 26.71 -3.97
N PHE A 88 -17.92 26.57 -4.48
CA PHE A 88 -17.31 25.30 -4.89
C PHE A 88 -16.43 24.67 -3.78
N SER A 89 -16.24 25.35 -2.64
CA SER A 89 -15.34 24.90 -1.54
C SER A 89 -15.66 23.48 -1.09
N GLU A 90 -16.93 23.12 -0.96
CA GLU A 90 -17.36 21.77 -0.61
C GLU A 90 -16.90 20.74 -1.64
N GLY A 91 -17.04 21.03 -2.94
CA GLY A 91 -16.57 20.16 -4.01
C GLY A 91 -15.04 20.00 -4.00
N VAL A 92 -14.31 21.07 -3.73
CA VAL A 92 -12.84 21.03 -3.61
C VAL A 92 -12.41 20.18 -2.38
N ILE A 93 -13.08 20.32 -1.24
CA ILE A 93 -12.80 19.50 -0.05
C ILE A 93 -13.01 18.02 -0.37
N HIS A 94 -14.11 17.65 -1.04
CA HIS A 94 -14.38 16.27 -1.44
C HIS A 94 -13.34 15.76 -2.44
N PHE A 95 -12.95 16.56 -3.40
CA PHE A 95 -11.90 16.23 -4.37
C PHE A 95 -10.57 15.95 -3.65
N LEU A 96 -10.15 16.83 -2.74
CA LEU A 96 -8.92 16.65 -1.97
C LEU A 96 -8.94 15.38 -1.11
N PHE A 97 -10.06 15.08 -0.43
CA PHE A 97 -10.22 13.81 0.28
C PHE A 97 -10.13 12.61 -0.67
N GLY A 98 -10.81 12.68 -1.81
CA GLY A 98 -10.77 11.62 -2.82
C GLY A 98 -9.35 11.33 -3.29
N THR A 99 -8.60 12.36 -3.67
CA THR A 99 -7.21 12.23 -4.11
C THR A 99 -6.29 11.67 -3.02
N LEU A 100 -6.37 12.20 -1.78
CA LEU A 100 -5.58 11.71 -0.66
C LEU A 100 -5.89 10.23 -0.35
N LEU A 101 -7.16 9.87 -0.26
CA LEU A 101 -7.58 8.49 0.03
C LEU A 101 -7.19 7.53 -1.11
N SER A 102 -7.29 7.96 -2.37
CA SER A 102 -6.88 7.16 -3.52
C SER A 102 -5.38 6.84 -3.46
N ILE A 103 -4.54 7.84 -3.28
CA ILE A 103 -3.08 7.66 -3.24
C ILE A 103 -2.66 6.84 -2.01
N PHE A 104 -3.22 7.10 -0.82
CA PHE A 104 -2.94 6.29 0.36
C PHE A 104 -3.37 4.83 0.17
N SER A 105 -4.55 4.60 -0.39
CA SER A 105 -5.02 3.26 -0.71
C SER A 105 -4.07 2.54 -1.66
N LEU A 106 -3.56 3.23 -2.68
CA LEU A 106 -2.60 2.69 -3.64
C LEU A 106 -1.27 2.31 -2.97
N PHE A 107 -0.74 3.17 -2.08
CA PHE A 107 0.49 2.89 -1.37
C PHE A 107 0.34 1.69 -0.42
N TYR A 108 -0.74 1.63 0.33
CA TYR A 108 -1.04 0.48 1.16
C TYR A 108 -1.25 -0.80 0.33
N LEU A 109 -1.90 -0.72 -0.83
CA LEU A 109 -2.12 -1.86 -1.72
C LEU A 109 -0.81 -2.48 -2.19
N LYS A 110 0.20 -1.67 -2.54
CA LYS A 110 1.52 -2.14 -2.97
C LYS A 110 2.27 -2.92 -1.90
N SER A 111 1.96 -2.68 -0.62
CA SER A 111 2.58 -3.34 0.54
C SER A 111 1.65 -4.36 1.21
N THR A 112 0.49 -4.65 0.59
CA THR A 112 -0.52 -5.53 1.19
C THR A 112 -0.10 -7.00 1.09
N SER A 113 -0.09 -7.68 2.24
CA SER A 113 0.06 -9.12 2.36
C SER A 113 -0.90 -9.64 3.44
N GLY A 114 -1.49 -10.81 3.22
CA GLY A 114 -2.38 -11.43 4.19
C GLY A 114 -3.81 -10.86 4.24
N LEU A 115 -4.70 -11.60 4.93
CA LEU A 115 -6.13 -11.32 4.97
C LEU A 115 -6.48 -10.03 5.73
N ALA A 116 -5.80 -9.76 6.84
CA ALA A 116 -6.06 -8.57 7.66
C ALA A 116 -5.78 -7.27 6.87
N ALA A 117 -4.69 -7.25 6.08
CA ALA A 117 -4.37 -6.14 5.22
C ALA A 117 -5.40 -5.97 4.08
N ILE A 118 -5.92 -7.07 3.52
CA ILE A 118 -7.00 -7.03 2.51
C ILE A 118 -8.27 -6.42 3.12
N LEU A 119 -8.64 -6.76 4.36
CA LEU A 119 -9.79 -6.18 5.04
C LEU A 119 -9.60 -4.68 5.31
N PHE A 120 -8.40 -4.27 5.70
CA PHE A 120 -8.08 -2.84 5.86
C PHE A 120 -8.17 -2.10 4.52
N MET A 121 -7.71 -2.70 3.43
CA MET A 121 -7.86 -2.14 2.08
C MET A 121 -9.33 -2.00 1.69
N ALA A 122 -10.15 -3.03 1.94
CA ALA A 122 -11.59 -2.98 1.69
C ALA A 122 -12.26 -1.85 2.50
N PHE A 123 -11.83 -1.63 3.74
CA PHE A 123 -12.27 -0.50 4.57
C PHE A 123 -11.88 0.85 3.93
N LEU A 124 -10.63 1.06 3.51
CA LEU A 124 -10.19 2.29 2.84
C LEU A 124 -10.97 2.55 1.55
N TYR A 125 -11.13 1.53 0.71
CA TYR A 125 -11.93 1.66 -0.52
C TYR A 125 -13.40 1.95 -0.23
N SER A 126 -13.97 1.39 0.84
CA SER A 126 -15.33 1.70 1.26
C SER A 126 -15.48 3.18 1.68
N LEU A 127 -14.48 3.74 2.36
CA LEU A 127 -14.45 5.16 2.70
C LEU A 127 -14.29 6.06 1.46
N LEU A 128 -13.47 5.64 0.50
CA LEU A 128 -13.29 6.34 -0.77
C LEU A 128 -14.61 6.39 -1.54
N VAL A 129 -15.30 5.25 -1.69
CA VAL A 129 -16.64 5.19 -2.30
C VAL A 129 -17.66 6.01 -1.49
N ALA A 130 -17.62 5.92 -0.16
CA ALA A 130 -18.52 6.66 0.71
C ALA A 130 -18.36 8.18 0.56
N ASN A 131 -17.12 8.66 0.35
CA ASN A 131 -16.85 10.08 0.11
C ASN A 131 -17.60 10.61 -1.14
N GLU A 132 -17.83 9.78 -2.15
CA GLU A 132 -18.57 10.14 -3.36
C GLU A 132 -20.10 10.11 -3.18
N LEU A 133 -20.62 9.45 -2.12
CA LEU A 133 -22.05 9.29 -1.94
C LEU A 133 -22.71 10.54 -1.36
N PRO A 134 -23.85 11.02 -1.91
CA PRO A 134 -24.53 12.24 -1.43
C PRO A 134 -24.98 12.17 0.03
N ARG A 135 -25.22 10.96 0.56
CA ARG A 135 -25.59 10.75 1.97
C ARG A 135 -24.47 11.13 2.94
N PHE A 136 -23.21 10.85 2.59
CA PHE A 136 -22.05 11.20 3.42
C PHE A 136 -21.72 12.68 3.32
N ARG A 137 -21.90 13.28 2.14
CA ARG A 137 -21.79 14.75 1.95
C ARG A 137 -22.71 15.51 2.89
N LYS A 138 -23.92 15.00 3.14
CA LYS A 138 -24.91 15.63 4.04
C LYS A 138 -24.62 15.46 5.55
N ARG A 139 -23.77 14.49 5.96
CA ARG A 139 -23.43 14.26 7.37
C ARG A 139 -22.42 15.26 7.97
N GLY A 140 -21.96 16.22 7.17
CA GLY A 140 -21.24 17.40 7.61
C GLY A 140 -19.91 17.15 8.33
N PRO A 141 -19.62 17.90 9.40
CA PRO A 141 -18.31 17.95 10.03
C PRO A 141 -17.82 16.60 10.58
N ILE A 142 -18.70 15.75 11.13
CA ILE A 142 -18.34 14.46 11.76
C ILE A 142 -17.54 13.59 10.82
N VAL A 143 -18.04 13.35 9.60
CA VAL A 143 -17.37 12.49 8.63
C VAL A 143 -16.08 13.15 8.13
N ARG A 144 -16.09 14.46 7.89
CA ARG A 144 -14.93 15.21 7.42
C ARG A 144 -13.77 15.18 8.42
N PHE A 145 -14.04 15.34 9.73
CA PHE A 145 -12.98 15.28 10.74
C PHE A 145 -12.47 13.86 11.01
N ALA A 146 -13.32 12.84 10.87
CA ALA A 146 -12.87 11.45 10.88
C ALA A 146 -11.95 11.14 9.68
N LEU A 147 -12.32 11.55 8.46
CA LEU A 147 -11.49 11.39 7.26
C LEU A 147 -10.20 12.23 7.34
N LEU A 148 -10.27 13.45 7.86
CA LEU A 148 -9.08 14.27 8.07
C LEU A 148 -8.09 13.59 9.00
N SER A 149 -8.58 13.03 10.11
CA SER A 149 -7.79 12.27 11.07
C SER A 149 -7.09 11.07 10.41
N LEU A 150 -7.82 10.30 9.59
CA LEU A 150 -7.27 9.20 8.79
C LEU A 150 -6.17 9.70 7.84
N CYS A 151 -6.43 10.77 7.08
CA CYS A 151 -5.47 11.31 6.12
C CYS A 151 -4.19 11.83 6.79
N MET A 152 -4.32 12.52 7.93
CA MET A 152 -3.16 13.02 8.68
C MET A 152 -2.28 11.90 9.19
N THR A 153 -2.89 10.87 9.78
CA THR A 153 -2.15 9.73 10.32
C THR A 153 -1.54 8.89 9.19
N SER A 154 -2.28 8.64 8.11
CA SER A 154 -1.74 7.94 6.94
C SER A 154 -0.57 8.70 6.33
N TYR A 155 -0.66 10.00 6.17
CA TYR A 155 0.44 10.84 5.68
C TYR A 155 1.68 10.72 6.57
N GLY A 156 1.54 10.86 7.89
CA GLY A 156 2.64 10.71 8.83
C GLY A 156 3.23 9.29 8.84
N ALA A 157 2.39 8.27 8.82
CA ALA A 157 2.81 6.86 8.81
C ALA A 157 3.57 6.47 7.54
N LEU A 158 3.31 7.15 6.42
CA LEU A 158 4.02 6.95 5.16
C LEU A 158 5.29 7.81 5.08
N LEU A 159 5.20 9.09 5.47
CA LEU A 159 6.30 10.04 5.35
C LEU A 159 7.45 9.75 6.32
N LEU A 160 7.15 9.47 7.60
CA LEU A 160 8.19 9.32 8.62
C LEU A 160 9.18 8.19 8.32
N PRO A 161 8.75 6.96 7.92
CA PRO A 161 9.69 5.91 7.54
C PRO A 161 10.55 6.27 6.32
N VAL A 162 9.98 6.96 5.33
CA VAL A 162 10.72 7.39 4.13
C VAL A 162 11.76 8.45 4.48
N MET A 163 11.42 9.41 5.34
CA MET A 163 12.34 10.47 5.77
C MET A 163 13.47 9.98 6.68
N LEU A 164 13.16 9.03 7.56
CA LEU A 164 14.12 8.53 8.56
C LEU A 164 14.88 7.29 8.08
N GLY A 165 14.40 6.60 7.06
CA GLY A 165 15.08 5.47 6.42
C GLY A 165 15.00 4.14 7.18
N PHE A 166 14.03 3.98 8.09
CA PHE A 166 13.78 2.72 8.79
C PHE A 166 12.31 2.56 9.18
N MET A 167 11.89 1.32 9.48
CA MET A 167 10.56 1.00 9.97
C MET A 167 10.57 0.75 11.47
N SER A 168 9.59 1.33 12.18
CA SER A 168 9.38 1.05 13.60
C SER A 168 7.95 1.34 14.00
N LYS A 169 7.42 0.54 14.94
CA LYS A 169 6.12 0.82 15.59
C LYS A 169 6.07 2.22 16.23
N TRP A 170 7.21 2.73 16.68
CA TRP A 170 7.30 4.06 17.27
C TRP A 170 7.09 5.19 16.27
N LEU A 171 7.42 4.98 14.98
CA LEU A 171 7.14 5.95 13.92
C LEU A 171 5.63 6.06 13.65
N PHE A 172 4.91 4.93 13.70
CA PHE A 172 3.45 4.95 13.62
C PHE A 172 2.84 5.66 14.84
N VAL A 173 3.30 5.36 16.05
CA VAL A 173 2.86 6.06 17.28
C VAL A 173 3.14 7.55 17.17
N ALA A 174 4.32 7.95 16.69
CA ALA A 174 4.63 9.36 16.45
C ALA A 174 3.68 10.01 15.44
N ALA A 175 3.34 9.33 14.34
CA ALA A 175 2.35 9.82 13.38
C ALA A 175 0.97 10.05 14.01
N VAL A 176 0.51 9.11 14.86
CA VAL A 176 -0.75 9.23 15.62
C VAL A 176 -0.70 10.42 16.58
N VAL A 177 0.38 10.57 17.36
CA VAL A 177 0.56 11.67 18.34
C VAL A 177 0.58 13.02 17.63
N LEU A 178 1.33 13.15 16.53
CA LEU A 178 1.39 14.37 15.72
C LEU A 178 0.00 14.72 15.13
N SER A 179 -0.70 13.71 14.62
CA SER A 179 -2.07 13.89 14.10
C SER A 179 -3.04 14.33 15.21
N CYS A 180 -3.02 13.68 16.37
CA CYS A 180 -3.84 14.08 17.53
C CYS A 180 -3.50 15.49 18.01
N GLY A 181 -2.20 15.86 18.05
CA GLY A 181 -1.76 17.20 18.41
C GLY A 181 -2.28 18.27 17.45
N ALA A 182 -2.16 18.02 16.14
CA ALA A 182 -2.66 18.92 15.10
C ALA A 182 -4.19 19.07 15.15
N LEU A 183 -4.93 17.97 15.35
CA LEU A 183 -6.39 17.99 15.51
C LEU A 183 -6.83 18.71 16.79
N GLY A 184 -6.08 18.52 17.89
CA GLY A 184 -6.31 19.24 19.15
C GLY A 184 -6.07 20.74 19.01
N TRP A 185 -5.01 21.13 18.31
CA TRP A 185 -4.73 22.53 17.99
C TRP A 185 -5.84 23.13 17.12
N LEU A 186 -6.27 22.40 16.08
CA LEU A 186 -7.38 22.80 15.20
C LEU A 186 -8.69 22.96 15.99
N ALA A 187 -9.03 21.98 16.84
CA ALA A 187 -10.21 22.04 17.70
C ALA A 187 -10.18 23.26 18.62
N ARG A 188 -9.00 23.59 19.19
CA ARG A 188 -8.81 24.80 20.01
C ARG A 188 -9.01 26.08 19.20
N ALA A 189 -8.50 26.12 17.96
CA ALA A 189 -8.70 27.25 17.07
C ALA A 189 -10.19 27.45 16.74
N LEU A 190 -10.88 26.38 16.38
CA LEU A 190 -12.32 26.40 16.10
C LEU A 190 -13.14 26.80 17.33
N TYR A 191 -12.78 26.31 18.54
CA TYR A 191 -13.44 26.72 19.78
C TYR A 191 -13.34 28.22 20.03
N ARG A 192 -12.18 28.82 19.75
CA ARG A 192 -12.00 30.30 19.91
C ARG A 192 -12.96 31.11 19.04
N TRP A 193 -13.42 30.53 17.90
CA TRP A 193 -14.31 31.22 16.97
C TRP A 193 -15.79 30.92 17.27
N THR A 194 -16.12 29.70 17.62
CA THR A 194 -17.49 29.25 17.77
C THR A 194 -18.02 29.40 19.20
N GLY A 195 -17.15 29.40 20.22
CA GLY A 195 -17.50 29.40 21.63
C GLY A 195 -18.26 28.14 22.11
N ASN A 196 -18.49 27.18 21.20
CA ASN A 196 -19.35 26.01 21.49
C ASN A 196 -18.54 24.75 21.76
N ALA A 197 -18.16 24.52 23.01
CA ALA A 197 -17.38 23.37 23.45
C ALA A 197 -18.05 22.02 23.12
N LYS A 198 -19.37 21.93 23.23
CA LYS A 198 -20.14 20.72 22.96
C LYS A 198 -20.07 20.34 21.51
N SER A 199 -20.27 21.28 20.59
CA SER A 199 -20.16 21.05 19.14
C SER A 199 -18.75 20.61 18.74
N ILE A 200 -17.71 21.26 19.27
CA ILE A 200 -16.31 20.88 18.99
C ILE A 200 -16.01 19.47 19.49
N ARG A 201 -16.46 19.13 20.70
CA ARG A 201 -16.23 17.77 21.22
C ARG A 201 -16.93 16.70 20.38
N GLU A 202 -18.20 16.91 20.01
CA GLU A 202 -19.03 15.90 19.37
C GLU A 202 -18.79 15.81 17.84
N GLN A 203 -18.48 16.93 17.19
CA GLN A 203 -18.36 16.98 15.73
C GLN A 203 -16.90 16.95 15.22
N VAL A 204 -15.94 17.32 16.06
CA VAL A 204 -14.52 17.39 15.68
C VAL A 204 -13.72 16.34 16.44
N LEU A 205 -13.65 16.41 17.76
CA LEU A 205 -12.75 15.56 18.55
C LEU A 205 -13.23 14.12 18.62
N ALA A 206 -14.50 13.86 18.92
CA ALA A 206 -14.99 12.49 19.07
C ALA A 206 -14.83 11.64 17.80
N PRO A 207 -15.24 12.09 16.59
CA PRO A 207 -15.03 11.31 15.38
C PRO A 207 -13.55 11.17 14.99
N ALA A 208 -12.75 12.22 15.23
CA ALA A 208 -11.32 12.17 14.96
C ALA A 208 -10.61 11.17 15.89
N LEU A 209 -10.88 11.18 17.18
CA LEU A 209 -10.30 10.26 18.15
C LEU A 209 -10.81 8.82 17.97
N ALA A 210 -12.08 8.64 17.60
CA ALA A 210 -12.61 7.33 17.24
C ALA A 210 -11.86 6.73 16.04
N MET A 211 -11.58 7.53 15.01
CA MET A 211 -10.76 7.10 13.87
C MET A 211 -9.33 6.77 14.29
N GLN A 212 -8.71 7.58 15.15
CA GLN A 212 -7.37 7.27 15.66
C GLN A 212 -7.35 5.95 16.45
N GLY A 213 -8.32 5.72 17.31
CA GLY A 213 -8.46 4.46 18.05
C GLY A 213 -8.60 3.26 17.12
N LEU A 214 -9.40 3.41 16.03
CA LEU A 214 -9.54 2.38 15.01
C LEU A 214 -8.20 2.11 14.28
N LEU A 215 -7.46 3.15 13.90
CA LEU A 215 -6.17 3.00 13.22
C LEU A 215 -5.12 2.36 14.14
N VAL A 216 -5.08 2.76 15.42
CA VAL A 216 -4.19 2.13 16.40
C VAL A 216 -4.54 0.66 16.58
N ALA A 217 -5.82 0.31 16.75
CA ALA A 217 -6.27 -1.07 16.85
C ALA A 217 -5.91 -1.88 15.58
N ALA A 218 -6.16 -1.32 14.39
CA ALA A 218 -5.82 -1.96 13.12
C ALA A 218 -4.31 -2.17 12.95
N TYR A 219 -3.49 -1.23 13.40
CA TYR A 219 -2.03 -1.34 13.36
C TYR A 219 -1.51 -2.50 14.23
N PHE A 220 -1.93 -2.54 15.51
CA PHE A 220 -1.50 -3.60 16.42
C PHE A 220 -2.12 -4.97 16.12
N ALA A 221 -3.24 -5.01 15.39
CA ALA A 221 -3.80 -6.23 14.82
C ALA A 221 -3.07 -6.69 13.53
N GLY A 222 -2.02 -5.99 13.08
CA GLY A 222 -1.30 -6.33 11.85
C GLY A 222 -2.11 -6.07 10.55
N ALA A 223 -3.19 -5.30 10.62
CA ALA A 223 -4.04 -5.02 9.48
C ALA A 223 -3.50 -3.88 8.58
N ILE A 224 -2.73 -2.94 9.14
CA ILE A 224 -2.13 -1.86 8.35
C ILE A 224 -0.84 -2.37 7.69
N PRO A 225 -0.75 -2.39 6.34
CA PRO A 225 0.44 -2.84 5.63
C PRO A 225 1.69 -2.01 6.00
N PRO A 226 2.89 -2.62 6.02
CA PRO A 226 4.14 -1.95 6.40
C PRO A 226 4.74 -1.14 5.23
N VAL A 227 4.06 -0.09 4.80
CA VAL A 227 4.58 0.85 3.80
C VAL A 227 5.77 1.63 4.39
N PRO A 228 6.89 1.85 3.67
CA PRO A 228 7.04 1.77 2.21
C PRO A 228 7.65 0.47 1.66
N LEU A 229 7.81 -0.56 2.49
CA LEU A 229 8.34 -1.84 2.04
C LEU A 229 7.31 -2.63 1.23
N SER A 230 7.75 -3.26 0.15
CA SER A 230 6.89 -4.18 -0.61
C SER A 230 7.69 -5.32 -1.24
N VAL A 231 7.15 -6.53 -1.19
CA VAL A 231 7.71 -7.67 -1.91
C VAL A 231 7.22 -7.63 -3.34
N GLN A 232 8.14 -7.38 -4.27
CA GLN A 232 7.86 -7.37 -5.71
C GLN A 232 7.88 -8.76 -6.31
N PHE A 233 8.64 -9.66 -5.70
CA PHE A 233 8.75 -11.04 -6.13
C PHE A 233 9.17 -11.92 -4.95
N ILE A 234 8.60 -13.14 -4.84
CA ILE A 234 8.98 -14.17 -3.90
C ILE A 234 8.79 -15.54 -4.57
N GLY A 235 9.76 -16.45 -4.41
CA GLY A 235 9.71 -17.77 -5.03
C GLY A 235 10.54 -18.79 -4.27
N ILE A 236 10.23 -20.08 -4.48
CA ILE A 236 10.94 -21.24 -3.90
C ILE A 236 11.75 -21.92 -5.00
N TYR A 237 13.00 -22.26 -4.71
CA TYR A 237 13.96 -22.77 -5.70
C TYR A 237 14.84 -23.88 -5.13
N HIS A 238 15.34 -24.75 -6.01
CA HIS A 238 16.35 -25.77 -5.65
C HIS A 238 17.74 -25.17 -5.52
N GLU A 239 18.04 -24.15 -6.32
CA GLU A 239 19.34 -23.45 -6.26
C GLU A 239 19.17 -21.98 -6.65
N VAL A 240 19.90 -21.13 -5.96
CA VAL A 240 20.02 -19.68 -6.28
C VAL A 240 21.51 -19.38 -6.48
N VAL A 241 21.88 -19.04 -7.71
CA VAL A 241 23.25 -18.64 -8.05
C VAL A 241 23.31 -17.11 -8.10
N PRO A 242 24.03 -16.46 -7.15
CA PRO A 242 24.18 -15.02 -7.15
C PRO A 242 25.08 -14.56 -8.31
N PRO A 243 24.90 -13.31 -8.78
CA PRO A 243 25.74 -12.75 -9.83
C PRO A 243 27.23 -12.66 -9.38
N GLY A 244 28.13 -13.12 -10.25
CA GLY A 244 29.57 -13.14 -9.99
C GLY A 244 30.12 -14.51 -9.56
N ARG A 245 29.29 -15.46 -9.16
CA ARG A 245 29.73 -16.84 -8.88
C ARG A 245 29.95 -17.68 -10.15
N GLU A 246 29.45 -17.23 -11.28
CA GLU A 246 29.70 -17.82 -12.59
C GLU A 246 31.17 -17.72 -13.02
N ALA A 247 31.93 -16.78 -12.45
CA ALA A 247 33.32 -16.57 -12.74
C ALA A 247 34.21 -17.75 -12.26
N GLU A 248 33.77 -18.52 -11.27
CA GLU A 248 34.50 -19.69 -10.79
C GLU A 248 34.30 -20.93 -11.66
N THR A 249 33.32 -20.94 -12.56
CA THR A 249 32.99 -22.10 -13.45
C THR A 249 33.55 -21.95 -14.86
N GLY A 250 34.51 -21.04 -15.13
CA GLY A 250 35.27 -20.99 -16.39
C GLY A 250 34.60 -20.31 -17.60
N THR A 251 33.28 -20.02 -17.53
CA THR A 251 32.52 -19.47 -18.68
C THR A 251 32.67 -17.95 -18.84
N VAL A 252 33.01 -17.23 -17.77
CA VAL A 252 33.17 -15.76 -17.82
C VAL A 252 34.56 -15.35 -18.35
N GLN A 253 35.58 -16.19 -18.14
CA GLN A 253 36.91 -15.95 -18.69
C GLN A 253 36.89 -15.91 -20.21
N ALA A 254 36.06 -16.74 -20.85
CA ALA A 254 35.89 -16.77 -22.32
C ALA A 254 35.14 -15.52 -22.84
N ALA A 255 34.22 -14.96 -22.08
CA ALA A 255 33.45 -13.78 -22.47
C ALA A 255 34.24 -12.46 -22.34
N LEU A 256 35.14 -12.36 -21.37
CA LEU A 256 36.05 -11.21 -21.20
C LEU A 256 37.10 -11.14 -22.32
N VAL A 257 37.53 -12.29 -22.86
CA VAL A 257 38.48 -12.38 -24.01
C VAL A 257 37.76 -11.98 -25.31
N ALA A 258 36.44 -12.13 -25.41
CA ALA A 258 35.65 -11.83 -26.63
C ALA A 258 35.15 -10.37 -26.71
N GLY A 259 35.51 -9.48 -25.77
CA GLY A 259 35.08 -8.06 -25.82
C GLY A 259 33.58 -7.85 -25.68
N SER A 260 32.84 -8.83 -25.15
CA SER A 260 31.42 -8.72 -24.88
C SER A 260 31.16 -7.77 -23.72
N PRO A 261 30.08 -6.97 -23.74
CA PRO A 261 29.72 -6.11 -22.61
C PRO A 261 29.55 -6.96 -21.35
N PRO A 262 29.90 -6.42 -20.15
CA PRO A 262 29.84 -7.17 -18.90
C PRO A 262 28.45 -7.77 -18.73
N ALA A 263 28.39 -9.10 -18.58
CA ALA A 263 27.14 -9.84 -18.43
C ALA A 263 26.28 -9.17 -17.35
N VAL A 264 25.05 -8.88 -17.69
CA VAL A 264 24.05 -8.32 -16.75
C VAL A 264 24.08 -9.18 -15.50
N ARG A 265 24.38 -8.57 -14.34
CA ARG A 265 24.49 -9.26 -13.06
C ARG A 265 23.11 -9.74 -12.61
N THR A 266 22.67 -10.88 -13.15
CA THR A 266 21.38 -11.51 -12.83
C THR A 266 21.57 -12.71 -11.93
N TYR A 267 20.61 -12.94 -11.04
CA TYR A 267 20.50 -14.19 -10.30
C TYR A 267 19.99 -15.28 -11.22
N GLN A 268 20.55 -16.48 -11.13
CA GLN A 268 20.00 -17.68 -11.76
C GLN A 268 19.26 -18.49 -10.71
N LEU A 269 18.00 -18.79 -11.01
CA LEU A 269 17.08 -19.45 -10.10
C LEU A 269 16.64 -20.77 -10.72
N LYS A 270 17.13 -21.90 -10.18
CA LYS A 270 16.85 -23.23 -10.70
C LYS A 270 15.61 -23.83 -10.10
N HIS A 271 14.69 -24.30 -10.95
CA HIS A 271 13.43 -24.93 -10.55
C HIS A 271 13.02 -26.04 -11.52
N GLN A 272 12.09 -26.90 -11.04
CA GLN A 272 11.50 -28.01 -11.82
C GLN A 272 10.03 -27.72 -12.20
N ARG A 273 9.52 -26.52 -11.87
CA ARG A 273 8.14 -26.12 -12.17
C ARG A 273 7.81 -26.34 -13.65
N PRO A 274 6.71 -27.07 -13.97
CA PRO A 274 6.22 -27.20 -15.33
C PRO A 274 5.84 -25.83 -15.92
N TRP A 275 6.12 -25.61 -17.19
CA TRP A 275 5.88 -24.34 -17.88
C TRP A 275 4.42 -23.87 -17.84
N TRP A 276 3.45 -24.77 -17.72
CA TRP A 276 2.02 -24.46 -17.67
C TRP A 276 1.53 -23.94 -16.31
N LYS A 277 2.28 -24.14 -15.22
CA LYS A 277 1.96 -23.63 -13.88
C LYS A 277 2.40 -22.17 -13.71
N VAL A 278 1.91 -21.28 -14.58
CA VAL A 278 2.28 -19.86 -14.63
C VAL A 278 1.93 -19.07 -13.36
N TRP A 279 1.02 -19.57 -12.53
CA TRP A 279 0.62 -18.96 -11.26
C TRP A 279 1.56 -19.28 -10.09
N GLN A 280 2.49 -20.23 -10.27
CA GLN A 280 3.49 -20.56 -9.27
C GLN A 280 4.76 -19.76 -9.50
N HIS A 281 5.45 -19.41 -8.42
CA HIS A 281 6.75 -18.77 -8.43
C HIS A 281 7.81 -19.75 -7.94
N GLY A 282 8.59 -20.32 -8.87
CA GLY A 282 9.52 -21.42 -8.58
C GLY A 282 8.77 -22.73 -8.24
N ASP A 283 9.35 -23.55 -7.41
CA ASP A 283 8.83 -24.88 -7.03
C ASP A 283 7.94 -24.84 -5.81
N GLN A 284 6.67 -24.43 -5.98
CA GLN A 284 5.68 -24.50 -4.90
C GLN A 284 5.19 -25.94 -4.62
N ASP A 285 5.49 -26.88 -5.51
CA ASP A 285 5.42 -28.33 -5.29
C ASP A 285 6.86 -28.85 -5.28
N PHE A 286 7.55 -28.72 -4.16
CA PHE A 286 8.98 -28.98 -4.02
C PHE A 286 9.23 -30.46 -3.78
N GLU A 287 9.94 -31.13 -4.69
CA GLU A 287 10.37 -32.53 -4.58
C GLU A 287 11.81 -32.59 -4.06
N ALA A 288 11.95 -32.93 -2.78
CA ALA A 288 13.23 -32.94 -2.08
C ALA A 288 13.92 -34.31 -2.10
N ARG A 289 15.22 -34.34 -2.41
CA ARG A 289 16.11 -35.48 -2.23
C ARG A 289 17.03 -35.28 -1.02
N PRO A 290 17.58 -36.35 -0.46
CA PRO A 290 18.58 -36.22 0.60
C PRO A 290 19.74 -35.31 0.18
N GLY A 291 20.01 -34.28 0.99
CA GLY A 291 21.06 -33.27 0.72
C GLY A 291 20.59 -32.01 -0.02
N ASP A 292 19.37 -31.98 -0.52
CA ASP A 292 18.82 -30.76 -1.11
C ASP A 292 18.68 -29.62 -0.12
N VAL A 293 18.67 -28.43 -0.62
CA VAL A 293 18.46 -27.20 0.15
C VAL A 293 17.30 -26.43 -0.48
N VAL A 294 16.34 -26.02 0.34
CA VAL A 294 15.24 -25.16 -0.11
C VAL A 294 15.69 -23.72 -0.06
N TYR A 295 15.61 -23.02 -1.18
CA TYR A 295 15.92 -21.58 -1.29
C TYR A 295 14.62 -20.79 -1.40
N CYS A 296 14.45 -19.79 -0.54
CA CYS A 296 13.43 -18.75 -0.73
C CYS A 296 14.13 -17.51 -1.27
N PHE A 297 13.88 -17.18 -2.53
CA PHE A 297 14.38 -15.94 -3.14
C PHE A 297 13.31 -14.87 -3.07
N ALA A 298 13.72 -13.64 -2.74
CA ALA A 298 12.82 -12.50 -2.69
C ALA A 298 13.45 -11.26 -3.32
N ARG A 299 12.59 -10.46 -3.94
CA ARG A 299 12.89 -9.11 -4.39
C ARG A 299 12.03 -8.12 -3.62
N VAL A 300 12.66 -7.33 -2.76
CA VAL A 300 11.99 -6.40 -1.85
C VAL A 300 12.31 -4.97 -2.25
N PHE A 301 11.28 -4.19 -2.51
CA PHE A 301 11.43 -2.76 -2.72
C PHE A 301 11.56 -2.05 -1.38
N ALA A 302 12.56 -1.15 -1.29
CA ALA A 302 12.74 -0.21 -0.21
C ALA A 302 13.15 1.16 -0.78
N PRO A 303 12.68 2.28 -0.22
CA PRO A 303 13.04 3.62 -0.68
C PRO A 303 14.54 3.90 -0.61
N ASN A 304 14.98 4.96 -1.30
CA ASN A 304 16.36 5.41 -1.23
C ASN A 304 16.71 5.84 0.21
N GLY A 305 17.93 5.47 0.65
CA GLY A 305 18.38 5.76 2.01
C GLY A 305 17.85 4.82 3.10
N PHE A 306 16.92 3.92 2.75
CA PHE A 306 16.33 2.96 3.68
C PHE A 306 17.36 1.88 4.06
N ARG A 307 17.53 1.66 5.37
CA ARG A 307 18.40 0.63 5.93
C ARG A 307 17.68 -0.03 7.08
N ASP A 308 17.25 -1.25 6.85
CA ASP A 308 16.51 -2.00 7.85
C ASP A 308 16.79 -3.50 7.73
N ALA A 309 16.47 -4.25 8.75
CA ALA A 309 16.48 -5.70 8.72
C ALA A 309 15.10 -6.23 8.35
N ILE A 310 15.05 -7.09 7.38
CA ILE A 310 13.89 -7.93 7.11
C ILE A 310 14.21 -9.37 7.47
N TYR A 311 13.20 -10.15 7.69
CA TYR A 311 13.36 -11.54 8.12
C TYR A 311 12.59 -12.45 7.20
N VAL A 312 13.15 -13.63 6.92
CA VAL A 312 12.47 -14.75 6.27
C VAL A 312 12.11 -15.75 7.34
N HIS A 313 10.84 -15.91 7.61
CA HIS A 313 10.31 -16.77 8.66
C HIS A 313 9.69 -18.01 8.04
N TRP A 314 10.10 -19.19 8.50
CA TRP A 314 9.69 -20.47 7.99
C TRP A 314 8.68 -21.13 8.94
N TRP A 315 7.57 -21.55 8.39
CA TRP A 315 6.49 -22.22 9.11
C TRP A 315 6.15 -23.55 8.48
N LEU A 316 5.96 -24.58 9.29
CA LEU A 316 5.47 -25.88 8.87
C LEU A 316 4.05 -26.11 9.42
N GLN A 317 3.14 -26.61 8.61
CA GLN A 317 1.81 -26.98 9.07
C GLN A 317 1.88 -28.22 9.94
N GLY A 318 1.49 -28.08 11.22
CA GLY A 318 1.42 -29.20 12.16
C GLY A 318 0.20 -30.09 11.91
N GLN A 319 0.20 -31.27 12.51
CA GLN A 319 -0.86 -32.29 12.36
C GLN A 319 -2.27 -31.80 12.75
N LYS A 320 -2.37 -30.83 13.67
CA LYS A 320 -3.64 -30.20 14.11
C LYS A 320 -4.04 -28.99 13.26
N GLY A 321 -3.37 -28.74 12.11
CA GLY A 321 -3.66 -27.64 11.20
C GLY A 321 -3.07 -26.29 11.60
N GLY A 322 -2.44 -26.16 12.77
CA GLY A 322 -1.72 -24.96 13.18
C GLY A 322 -0.36 -24.82 12.50
N TRP A 323 0.21 -23.62 12.47
CA TRP A 323 1.55 -23.34 11.96
C TRP A 323 2.57 -23.44 13.10
N VAL A 324 3.64 -24.18 12.87
CA VAL A 324 4.75 -24.40 13.80
C VAL A 324 5.97 -23.66 13.28
N ASP A 325 6.56 -22.84 14.15
CA ASP A 325 7.79 -22.10 13.85
C ASP A 325 8.95 -23.04 13.52
N GLN A 326 9.62 -22.79 12.41
CA GLN A 326 10.76 -23.55 11.92
C GLN A 326 12.03 -22.72 11.81
N GLY A 327 11.99 -21.50 12.32
CA GLY A 327 13.12 -20.58 12.39
C GLY A 327 13.01 -19.36 11.48
N ARG A 328 13.80 -18.37 11.81
CA ARG A 328 13.83 -17.03 11.23
C ARG A 328 15.24 -16.67 10.78
N ALA A 329 15.38 -16.22 9.54
CA ALA A 329 16.66 -15.77 8.99
C ALA A 329 16.62 -14.27 8.71
N GLN A 330 17.61 -13.52 9.18
CA GLN A 330 17.72 -12.10 8.94
C GLN A 330 18.33 -11.81 7.57
N LEU A 331 17.77 -10.86 6.86
CA LEU A 331 18.29 -10.28 5.62
C LEU A 331 18.46 -8.78 5.79
N ASN A 332 19.68 -8.28 5.62
CA ASN A 332 19.95 -6.84 5.66
C ASN A 332 19.63 -6.24 4.30
N ILE A 333 18.69 -5.30 4.24
CA ILE A 333 18.35 -4.57 3.03
C ILE A 333 18.93 -3.17 3.03
N SER A 334 19.36 -2.71 1.85
CA SER A 334 19.69 -1.32 1.63
C SER A 334 18.88 -0.80 0.43
N GLY A 335 18.10 0.25 0.68
CA GLY A 335 17.19 0.82 -0.32
C GLY A 335 17.89 1.57 -1.44
N GLY A 336 17.10 2.09 -2.39
CA GLY A 336 17.57 2.92 -3.48
C GLY A 336 17.73 2.21 -4.82
N ARG A 337 17.36 0.91 -4.91
CA ARG A 337 17.30 0.20 -6.19
C ARG A 337 15.87 0.21 -6.70
N GLY A 338 15.61 0.83 -7.84
CA GLY A 338 14.28 0.92 -8.44
C GLY A 338 13.64 -0.45 -8.72
N GLU A 339 14.47 -1.46 -9.00
CA GLU A 339 14.02 -2.85 -9.18
C GLU A 339 13.94 -3.67 -7.88
N GLY A 340 14.18 -3.06 -6.72
CA GLY A 340 14.20 -3.72 -5.44
C GLY A 340 15.53 -4.42 -5.10
N PHE A 341 15.68 -4.72 -3.80
CA PHE A 341 16.78 -5.47 -3.25
C PHE A 341 16.51 -6.97 -3.42
N ARG A 342 17.51 -7.70 -3.92
CA ARG A 342 17.42 -9.15 -4.16
C ARG A 342 18.17 -9.87 -3.06
N ALA A 343 17.50 -10.81 -2.40
CA ALA A 343 18.07 -11.63 -1.34
C ALA A 343 17.45 -13.03 -1.34
N TYR A 344 18.11 -13.96 -0.69
CA TYR A 344 17.59 -15.30 -0.47
C TYR A 344 17.94 -15.82 0.91
N ALA A 345 17.10 -16.70 1.43
CA ALA A 345 17.33 -17.49 2.62
C ALA A 345 17.29 -18.98 2.28
N THR A 346 17.98 -19.80 3.04
CA THR A 346 18.05 -21.26 2.83
C THR A 346 17.51 -22.03 4.00
N LYS A 347 16.90 -23.19 3.71
CA LYS A 347 16.43 -24.15 4.70
C LYS A 347 16.99 -25.54 4.39
N LYS A 348 17.82 -26.08 5.30
CA LYS A 348 18.41 -27.41 5.17
C LYS A 348 17.65 -28.46 6.00
N ASN A 349 17.21 -28.07 7.20
CA ASN A 349 16.47 -28.95 8.10
C ASN A 349 14.97 -28.79 7.82
N TYR A 350 14.45 -29.59 6.91
CA TYR A 350 13.05 -29.60 6.53
C TYR A 350 12.43 -30.97 6.70
N GLN A 351 11.12 -31.02 6.79
CA GLN A 351 10.30 -32.23 6.81
C GLN A 351 9.25 -32.15 5.71
N PRO A 352 8.78 -33.28 5.16
CA PRO A 352 7.66 -33.27 4.22
C PRO A 352 6.42 -32.64 4.85
N GLY A 353 5.66 -31.91 4.03
CA GLY A 353 4.44 -31.24 4.48
C GLY A 353 4.21 -29.89 3.81
N ARG A 354 3.19 -29.17 4.29
CA ARG A 354 2.86 -27.85 3.82
C ARG A 354 3.66 -26.80 4.56
N TRP A 355 4.38 -26.00 3.82
CA TRP A 355 5.20 -24.91 4.31
C TRP A 355 4.63 -23.56 3.96
N ARG A 356 4.87 -22.57 4.81
CA ARG A 356 4.62 -21.17 4.59
C ARG A 356 5.89 -20.40 4.92
N VAL A 357 6.30 -19.52 4.02
CA VAL A 357 7.42 -18.60 4.23
C VAL A 357 6.88 -17.19 4.22
N GLU A 358 7.20 -16.44 5.25
CA GLU A 358 6.83 -15.05 5.43
C GLU A 358 8.07 -14.18 5.37
N ILE A 359 7.95 -13.06 4.65
CA ILE A 359 8.94 -11.99 4.71
C ILE A 359 8.36 -10.92 5.62
N GLU A 360 9.05 -10.66 6.72
CA GLU A 360 8.60 -9.80 7.80
C GLU A 360 9.55 -8.64 8.02
N THR A 361 9.01 -7.53 8.53
CA THR A 361 9.78 -6.44 9.13
C THR A 361 10.32 -6.85 10.50
N GLU A 362 11.20 -6.05 11.09
CA GLU A 362 11.73 -6.29 12.43
C GLU A 362 10.63 -6.37 13.50
N ASP A 363 9.58 -5.58 13.35
CA ASP A 363 8.42 -5.56 14.25
C ASP A 363 7.36 -6.65 13.95
N GLY A 364 7.68 -7.64 13.09
CA GLY A 364 6.86 -8.83 12.86
C GLY A 364 5.67 -8.62 11.95
N ARG A 365 5.69 -7.61 11.07
CA ARG A 365 4.62 -7.39 10.08
C ARG A 365 4.98 -8.02 8.75
N ASP A 366 4.05 -8.78 8.19
CA ASP A 366 4.23 -9.44 6.91
C ASP A 366 4.26 -8.44 5.76
N ILE A 367 5.31 -8.51 4.93
CA ILE A 367 5.41 -7.80 3.65
C ILE A 367 5.23 -8.72 2.45
N GLY A 368 5.38 -10.03 2.64
CA GLY A 368 5.13 -11.03 1.60
C GLY A 368 5.00 -12.43 2.16
N VAL A 369 4.18 -13.26 1.52
CA VAL A 369 3.93 -14.64 1.94
C VAL A 369 3.93 -15.56 0.73
N ILE A 370 4.65 -16.67 0.81
CA ILE A 370 4.57 -17.77 -0.16
C ILE A 370 4.29 -19.08 0.57
N ARG A 371 3.49 -19.94 -0.07
CA ARG A 371 3.21 -21.30 0.43
C ARG A 371 3.70 -22.30 -0.59
N PHE A 372 4.26 -23.41 -0.08
CA PHE A 372 4.70 -24.51 -0.92
C PHE A 372 4.46 -25.85 -0.21
N ASN A 373 4.40 -26.90 -0.99
CA ASN A 373 4.26 -28.26 -0.49
C ASN A 373 5.58 -29.01 -0.74
N LEU A 374 6.18 -29.55 0.31
CA LEU A 374 7.42 -30.29 0.23
C LEU A 374 7.13 -31.79 0.33
N GLN A 375 7.59 -32.55 -0.64
CA GLN A 375 7.48 -34.00 -0.69
C GLN A 375 8.87 -34.63 -0.89
N ASN A 376 9.05 -35.85 -0.42
CA ASN A 376 10.27 -36.59 -0.69
C ASN A 376 10.20 -37.17 -2.10
N ASP A 377 11.26 -36.98 -2.88
CA ASP A 377 11.47 -37.63 -4.17
C ASP A 377 12.34 -38.88 -3.98
N PRO A 378 11.76 -40.10 -4.09
CA PRO A 378 12.51 -41.33 -3.98
C PRO A 378 13.23 -41.72 -5.27
N SER A 379 13.03 -40.99 -6.37
CA SER A 379 13.61 -41.30 -7.65
C SER A 379 15.11 -41.06 -7.69
N SER A 380 15.83 -41.92 -8.43
CA SER A 380 17.26 -41.72 -8.72
C SER A 380 17.55 -41.18 -10.12
N GLU A 381 16.49 -40.80 -10.86
CA GLU A 381 16.63 -40.27 -12.20
C GLU A 381 17.33 -38.90 -12.21
N GLU A 382 18.03 -38.58 -13.29
CA GLU A 382 18.68 -37.29 -13.46
C GLU A 382 17.61 -36.19 -13.51
N ARG A 383 17.79 -35.13 -12.70
CA ARG A 383 16.85 -34.00 -12.67
C ARG A 383 17.19 -32.98 -13.75
N THR A 384 16.18 -32.54 -14.46
CA THR A 384 16.26 -31.39 -15.37
C THR A 384 15.73 -30.14 -14.69
N PHE A 385 16.52 -29.06 -14.70
CA PHE A 385 16.13 -27.79 -14.12
C PHE A 385 15.92 -26.73 -15.20
N THR A 386 14.85 -25.98 -15.06
CA THR A 386 14.66 -24.71 -15.78
C THR A 386 15.32 -23.60 -14.98
N VAL A 387 15.84 -22.58 -15.66
CA VAL A 387 16.55 -21.45 -15.05
C VAL A 387 15.81 -20.16 -15.34
N ASP A 388 15.24 -19.55 -14.30
CA ASP A 388 14.77 -18.18 -14.37
C ASP A 388 15.92 -17.22 -14.11
N ARG A 389 15.99 -16.10 -14.83
CA ARG A 389 17.01 -15.05 -14.68
C ARG A 389 16.35 -13.77 -14.20
N LEU A 390 16.74 -13.29 -13.05
CA LEU A 390 16.17 -12.09 -12.41
C LEU A 390 17.26 -11.10 -11.98
#